data_ee0d8873c91441dba8b890a99213988f
#
_entry.id   ee0d8873c91441dba8b890a99213988f
#
_cell.length_a   1.000
_cell.length_b   1.000
_cell.length_c   1.000
_cell.angle_alpha   90.00
_cell.angle_beta   90.00
_cell.angle_gamma   90.00
#
_symmetry.space_group_name_H-M   'P 1'
#
loop_
_entity.id
_entity.type
_entity.pdbx_description
1 polymer ?
#
loop_
_entity_poly.entity_id
_entity_poly.type
_entity_poly.pdbx_seq_one_letter_code
_entity_poly.pdbx_strand_id
1 'polypeptide(L)'
;MCIRDSCTGVEKRVRGVSECMIEEFMLLANMCAARLAKEKDIPFVYRVHDQPEAERVEALKKALLAMKVDAGFAGETPTVKELAALLDATRDTPLERAVHTNVLRSMAKAKYEPQPKGHFGLALADYAHFTSPIRRYPDLAIHRILGRLCAGASADEIRQQFTGFAAEASVQSSECEVRAMKAERDIDDCYKAEYMQQFIGKEFDAVVASVTSFGLYVELPNTVEGLVRADALSTRELQLIDGVALVEPLGGRRWAVGDRMRVTLAGVDVAAGNVDFEPARGE
;
A
#
# COMPACT_ATOMS: atom_id res chain seq x y z
N MET A 1 19.53 -3.68 0.10
CA MET A 1 20.48 -3.23 1.13
C MET A 1 21.52 -2.33 0.49
N CYS A 2 21.70 -1.12 0.99
CA CYS A 2 22.65 -0.14 0.42
C CYS A 2 23.88 -0.06 1.30
N ILE A 3 25.04 -0.16 0.70
CA ILE A 3 26.33 0.04 1.37
C ILE A 3 27.10 1.10 0.58
N ARG A 4 27.41 2.24 1.22
CA ARG A 4 28.11 3.37 0.61
C ARG A 4 27.44 3.87 -0.69
N ASP A 5 26.14 4.19 -0.59
CA ASP A 5 25.34 4.78 -1.67
C ASP A 5 25.13 3.89 -2.91
N SER A 6 25.33 2.56 -2.79
CA SER A 6 25.02 1.60 -3.86
C SER A 6 24.12 0.48 -3.36
N CYS A 7 23.19 0.05 -4.21
CA CYS A 7 22.30 -1.07 -3.93
C CYS A 7 23.01 -2.40 -4.23
N THR A 8 23.26 -3.22 -3.20
CA THR A 8 23.97 -4.50 -3.34
C THR A 8 23.04 -5.70 -3.44
N GLY A 9 21.75 -5.54 -3.15
CA GLY A 9 20.76 -6.61 -3.24
C GLY A 9 19.36 -6.12 -2.95
N VAL A 10 18.39 -6.80 -3.53
CA VAL A 10 16.95 -6.59 -3.30
C VAL A 10 16.36 -7.90 -2.83
N GLU A 11 15.79 -7.90 -1.62
CA GLU A 11 15.22 -9.08 -0.98
C GLU A 11 13.83 -8.79 -0.41
N LYS A 12 12.94 -9.79 -0.51
CA LYS A 12 11.62 -9.70 0.14
C LYS A 12 11.80 -9.72 1.66
N ARG A 13 11.30 -8.68 2.34
CA ARG A 13 11.30 -8.64 3.81
C ARG A 13 10.33 -9.67 4.38
N VAL A 14 10.83 -10.50 5.28
CA VAL A 14 10.03 -11.47 6.04
C VAL A 14 9.87 -10.96 7.48
N ARG A 15 8.64 -10.92 7.98
CA ARG A 15 8.33 -10.51 9.36
C ARG A 15 8.59 -11.68 10.31
N GLY A 16 9.38 -11.42 11.36
CA GLY A 16 9.64 -12.39 12.42
C GLY A 16 8.60 -12.32 13.55
N VAL A 17 8.63 -13.33 14.44
CA VAL A 17 7.72 -13.41 15.59
C VAL A 17 7.92 -12.23 16.56
N SER A 18 9.16 -11.81 16.80
CA SER A 18 9.46 -10.67 17.67
C SER A 18 8.96 -9.35 17.11
N GLU A 19 9.01 -9.17 15.78
CA GLU A 19 8.44 -7.98 15.12
C GLU A 19 6.94 -7.95 15.29
N CYS A 20 6.25 -9.06 15.06
CA CYS A 20 4.80 -9.16 15.27
C CYS A 20 4.41 -8.86 16.73
N MET A 21 5.15 -9.39 17.69
CA MET A 21 4.91 -9.13 19.11
C MET A 21 5.03 -7.62 19.45
N ILE A 22 6.08 -6.96 18.96
CA ILE A 22 6.28 -5.53 19.19
C ILE A 22 5.18 -4.71 18.49
N GLU A 23 4.75 -5.10 17.29
CA GLU A 23 3.62 -4.46 16.60
C GLU A 23 2.34 -4.51 17.43
N GLU A 24 2.01 -5.64 18.05
CA GLU A 24 0.84 -5.76 18.93
C GLU A 24 0.94 -4.83 20.16
N PHE A 25 2.11 -4.74 20.81
CA PHE A 25 2.31 -3.79 21.90
C PHE A 25 2.19 -2.33 21.44
N MET A 26 2.69 -2.01 20.25
CA MET A 26 2.55 -0.68 19.67
C MET A 26 1.08 -0.34 19.35
N LEU A 27 0.32 -1.31 18.81
CA LEU A 27 -1.12 -1.15 18.57
C LEU A 27 -1.87 -0.89 19.87
N LEU A 28 -1.59 -1.67 20.92
CA LEU A 28 -2.21 -1.50 22.23
C LEU A 28 -1.91 -0.11 22.84
N ALA A 29 -0.65 0.32 22.79
CA ALA A 29 -0.27 1.65 23.31
C ALA A 29 -0.93 2.79 22.51
N ASN A 30 -1.02 2.66 21.20
CA ASN A 30 -1.69 3.60 20.33
C ASN A 30 -3.20 3.72 20.64
N MET A 31 -3.85 2.58 20.87
CA MET A 31 -5.26 2.51 21.28
C MET A 31 -5.49 3.15 22.65
N CYS A 32 -4.63 2.83 23.65
CA CYS A 32 -4.73 3.39 24.98
C CYS A 32 -4.59 4.92 24.98
N ALA A 33 -3.65 5.46 24.21
CA ALA A 33 -3.46 6.91 24.07
C ALA A 33 -4.70 7.59 23.45
N ALA A 34 -5.25 7.00 22.38
CA ALA A 34 -6.46 7.51 21.73
C ALA A 34 -7.68 7.48 22.66
N ARG A 35 -7.87 6.37 23.38
CA ARG A 35 -8.97 6.20 24.33
C ARG A 35 -8.85 7.18 25.50
N LEU A 36 -7.65 7.33 26.09
CA LEU A 36 -7.40 8.28 27.18
C LEU A 36 -7.79 9.71 26.76
N ALA A 37 -7.40 10.14 25.57
CA ALA A 37 -7.74 11.47 25.08
C ALA A 37 -9.25 11.66 24.92
N LYS A 38 -9.96 10.66 24.41
CA LYS A 38 -11.41 10.66 24.26
C LYS A 38 -12.12 10.68 25.62
N GLU A 39 -11.70 9.84 26.56
CA GLU A 39 -12.27 9.78 27.93
C GLU A 39 -12.05 11.07 28.72
N LYS A 40 -10.94 11.76 28.49
CA LYS A 40 -10.62 13.06 29.12
C LYS A 40 -11.18 14.25 28.36
N ASP A 41 -11.81 14.02 27.21
CA ASP A 41 -12.34 15.06 26.32
C ASP A 41 -11.30 16.16 26.01
N ILE A 42 -10.09 15.74 25.63
CA ILE A 42 -9.00 16.64 25.25
C ILE A 42 -8.72 16.59 23.76
N PRO A 43 -8.28 17.72 23.14
CA PRO A 43 -7.87 17.74 21.73
C PRO A 43 -6.78 16.73 21.46
N PHE A 44 -6.87 16.07 20.29
CA PHE A 44 -5.92 15.03 19.94
C PHE A 44 -5.71 14.95 18.42
N VAL A 45 -4.72 14.15 17.98
CA VAL A 45 -4.47 13.84 16.58
C VAL A 45 -4.74 12.35 16.38
N TYR A 46 -5.96 12.03 15.93
CA TYR A 46 -6.38 10.65 15.69
C TYR A 46 -5.89 10.17 14.32
N ARG A 47 -5.63 8.88 14.20
CA ARG A 47 -5.40 8.20 12.91
C ARG A 47 -6.71 7.57 12.48
N VAL A 48 -7.32 8.11 11.45
CA VAL A 48 -8.66 7.72 10.96
C VAL A 48 -8.52 6.97 9.65
N HIS A 49 -9.35 5.96 9.48
CA HIS A 49 -9.46 5.22 8.23
C HIS A 49 -10.93 4.96 7.96
N ASP A 50 -11.47 5.66 6.97
CA ASP A 50 -12.86 5.56 6.60
C ASP A 50 -13.16 4.22 5.91
N GLN A 51 -14.43 3.82 5.85
CA GLN A 51 -14.87 2.66 5.08
C GLN A 51 -14.61 2.90 3.58
N PRO A 52 -14.41 1.84 2.79
CA PRO A 52 -14.26 1.95 1.35
C PRO A 52 -15.54 2.51 0.72
N GLU A 53 -15.37 3.37 -0.28
CA GLU A 53 -16.46 3.95 -1.06
C GLU A 53 -17.16 2.86 -1.90
N ALA A 54 -18.49 2.90 -2.02
CA ALA A 54 -19.27 1.90 -2.74
C ALA A 54 -18.79 1.70 -4.19
N GLU A 55 -18.44 2.76 -4.90
CA GLU A 55 -17.90 2.71 -6.26
C GLU A 55 -16.61 1.90 -6.35
N ARG A 56 -15.71 2.07 -5.37
CA ARG A 56 -14.44 1.32 -5.30
C ARG A 56 -14.65 -0.14 -4.94
N VAL A 57 -15.65 -0.44 -4.11
CA VAL A 57 -16.05 -1.82 -3.79
C VAL A 57 -16.60 -2.52 -5.03
N GLU A 58 -17.42 -1.84 -5.82
CA GLU A 58 -17.93 -2.41 -7.08
C GLU A 58 -16.80 -2.64 -8.10
N ALA A 59 -15.83 -1.75 -8.19
CA ALA A 59 -14.63 -1.97 -9.01
C ALA A 59 -13.82 -3.18 -8.51
N LEU A 60 -13.68 -3.35 -7.20
CA LEU A 60 -13.04 -4.53 -6.60
C LEU A 60 -13.79 -5.82 -6.97
N LYS A 61 -15.13 -5.85 -6.80
CA LYS A 61 -15.95 -7.03 -7.15
C LYS A 61 -15.78 -7.41 -8.62
N LYS A 62 -15.79 -6.43 -9.54
CA LYS A 62 -15.56 -6.67 -10.97
C LYS A 62 -14.17 -7.24 -11.24
N ALA A 63 -13.13 -6.70 -10.62
CA ALA A 63 -11.77 -7.19 -10.77
C ALA A 63 -11.62 -8.64 -10.24
N LEU A 64 -12.21 -8.95 -9.08
CA LEU A 64 -12.20 -10.31 -8.51
C LEU A 64 -12.94 -11.30 -9.42
N LEU A 65 -14.10 -10.92 -9.94
CA LEU A 65 -14.88 -11.75 -10.88
C LEU A 65 -14.06 -12.05 -12.15
N ALA A 66 -13.39 -11.05 -12.72
CA ALA A 66 -12.54 -11.22 -13.90
C ALA A 66 -11.33 -12.13 -13.65
N MET A 67 -10.83 -12.14 -12.40
CA MET A 67 -9.80 -13.09 -11.92
C MET A 67 -10.38 -14.47 -11.51
N LYS A 68 -11.70 -14.67 -11.60
CA LYS A 68 -12.42 -15.88 -11.15
C LYS A 68 -12.24 -16.15 -9.64
N VAL A 69 -12.09 -15.11 -8.85
CA VAL A 69 -12.02 -15.16 -7.40
C VAL A 69 -13.37 -14.77 -6.82
N ASP A 70 -13.94 -15.61 -5.96
CA ASP A 70 -15.17 -15.29 -5.25
C ASP A 70 -14.86 -14.24 -4.17
N ALA A 71 -15.54 -13.10 -4.23
CA ALA A 71 -15.38 -12.03 -3.25
C ALA A 71 -15.90 -12.43 -1.85
N GLY A 72 -16.92 -13.28 -1.78
CA GLY A 72 -17.53 -13.75 -0.52
C GLY A 72 -18.20 -12.63 0.31
N PHE A 73 -18.48 -11.45 -0.28
CA PHE A 73 -19.05 -10.31 0.43
C PHE A 73 -20.57 -10.44 0.56
N ALA A 74 -21.08 -10.38 1.80
CA ALA A 74 -22.51 -10.48 2.07
C ALA A 74 -23.28 -9.18 1.81
N GLY A 75 -22.60 -8.02 1.84
CA GLY A 75 -23.21 -6.69 1.72
C GLY A 75 -22.64 -5.83 0.59
N GLU A 76 -23.13 -4.60 0.51
CA GLU A 76 -22.60 -3.59 -0.42
C GLU A 76 -21.16 -3.22 -0.05
N THR A 77 -20.89 -3.02 1.25
CA THR A 77 -19.56 -2.72 1.77
C THR A 77 -19.02 -3.93 2.52
N PRO A 78 -17.84 -4.47 2.17
CA PRO A 78 -17.27 -5.61 2.85
C PRO A 78 -16.85 -5.26 4.27
N THR A 79 -16.98 -6.20 5.18
CA THR A 79 -16.40 -6.11 6.52
C THR A 79 -14.91 -6.41 6.50
N VAL A 80 -14.18 -5.97 7.53
CA VAL A 80 -12.75 -6.29 7.67
C VAL A 80 -12.50 -7.81 7.73
N LYS A 81 -13.43 -8.58 8.32
CA LYS A 81 -13.34 -10.05 8.38
C LYS A 81 -13.48 -10.69 7.01
N GLU A 82 -14.40 -10.21 6.17
CA GLU A 82 -14.57 -10.71 4.80
C GLU A 82 -13.35 -10.40 3.94
N LEU A 83 -12.77 -9.20 4.08
CA LEU A 83 -11.53 -8.85 3.40
C LEU A 83 -10.35 -9.70 3.87
N ALA A 84 -10.22 -9.96 5.17
CA ALA A 84 -9.18 -10.83 5.70
C ALA A 84 -9.34 -12.27 5.17
N ALA A 85 -10.56 -12.80 5.14
CA ALA A 85 -10.85 -14.13 4.60
C ALA A 85 -10.51 -14.22 3.10
N LEU A 86 -10.82 -13.19 2.31
CA LEU A 86 -10.44 -13.11 0.90
C LEU A 86 -8.91 -13.13 0.72
N LEU A 87 -8.17 -12.35 1.51
CA LEU A 87 -6.71 -12.31 1.47
C LEU A 87 -6.09 -13.65 1.88
N ASP A 88 -6.65 -14.30 2.92
CA ASP A 88 -6.20 -15.62 3.36
C ASP A 88 -6.49 -16.72 2.33
N ALA A 89 -7.65 -16.68 1.68
CA ALA A 89 -8.03 -17.66 0.63
C ALA A 89 -7.14 -17.57 -0.62
N THR A 90 -6.54 -16.40 -0.88
CA THR A 90 -5.66 -16.21 -2.05
C THR A 90 -4.17 -16.27 -1.72
N ARG A 91 -3.82 -16.51 -0.46
CA ARG A 91 -2.43 -16.64 0.01
C ARG A 91 -1.70 -17.77 -0.71
N ASP A 92 -0.44 -17.55 -1.02
CA ASP A 92 0.45 -18.50 -1.72
C ASP A 92 -0.04 -18.92 -3.12
N THR A 93 -1.02 -18.20 -3.69
CA THR A 93 -1.48 -18.39 -5.06
C THR A 93 -0.83 -17.36 -6.02
N PRO A 94 -0.78 -17.62 -7.33
CA PRO A 94 -0.31 -16.62 -8.31
C PRO A 94 -1.13 -15.32 -8.31
N LEU A 95 -2.36 -15.34 -7.79
CA LEU A 95 -3.27 -14.20 -7.70
C LEU A 95 -3.13 -13.40 -6.40
N GLU A 96 -2.38 -13.90 -5.40
CA GLU A 96 -2.22 -13.25 -4.09
C GLU A 96 -1.95 -11.76 -4.22
N ARG A 97 -0.89 -11.40 -4.94
CA ARG A 97 -0.48 -10.00 -5.07
C ARG A 97 -1.52 -9.15 -5.78
N ALA A 98 -2.13 -9.69 -6.84
CA ALA A 98 -3.15 -8.97 -7.58
C ALA A 98 -4.39 -8.69 -6.73
N VAL A 99 -4.84 -9.68 -5.97
CA VAL A 99 -5.96 -9.52 -5.04
C VAL A 99 -5.61 -8.51 -3.96
N HIS A 100 -4.42 -8.63 -3.32
CA HIS A 100 -3.95 -7.66 -2.34
C HIS A 100 -3.91 -6.23 -2.88
N THR A 101 -3.37 -6.04 -4.09
CA THR A 101 -3.31 -4.72 -4.74
C THR A 101 -4.70 -4.15 -5.00
N ASN A 102 -5.63 -4.96 -5.51
CA ASN A 102 -7.01 -4.51 -5.76
C ASN A 102 -7.75 -4.19 -4.46
N VAL A 103 -7.59 -5.00 -3.41
CA VAL A 103 -8.13 -4.72 -2.08
C VAL A 103 -7.56 -3.40 -1.55
N LEU A 104 -6.25 -3.19 -1.58
CA LEU A 104 -5.63 -1.93 -1.13
C LEU A 104 -6.12 -0.71 -1.93
N ARG A 105 -6.28 -0.84 -3.24
CA ARG A 105 -6.81 0.25 -4.10
C ARG A 105 -8.27 0.59 -3.82
N SER A 106 -9.04 -0.38 -3.34
CA SER A 106 -10.45 -0.15 -2.97
C SER A 106 -10.59 0.55 -1.62
N MET A 107 -9.57 0.48 -0.74
CA MET A 107 -9.60 1.12 0.57
C MET A 107 -9.51 2.64 0.47
N ALA A 108 -10.13 3.32 1.43
CA ALA A 108 -9.88 4.73 1.68
C ALA A 108 -8.41 4.93 2.13
N LYS A 109 -7.88 6.13 1.97
CA LYS A 109 -6.57 6.45 2.56
C LYS A 109 -6.75 6.83 4.02
N ALA A 110 -5.94 6.24 4.89
CA ALA A 110 -5.88 6.68 6.27
C ALA A 110 -5.30 8.10 6.36
N LYS A 111 -5.82 8.93 7.26
CA LYS A 111 -5.43 10.34 7.44
C LYS A 111 -5.41 10.70 8.93
N TYR A 112 -4.86 11.86 9.26
CA TYR A 112 -4.93 12.38 10.61
C TYR A 112 -6.08 13.38 10.72
N GLU A 113 -6.89 13.25 11.77
CA GLU A 113 -8.01 14.13 12.07
C GLU A 113 -8.08 14.46 13.56
N PRO A 114 -8.63 15.63 13.93
CA PRO A 114 -8.81 15.97 15.35
C PRO A 114 -10.02 15.27 16.00
N GLN A 115 -10.85 14.59 15.20
CA GLN A 115 -12.04 13.88 15.65
C GLN A 115 -11.85 12.36 15.55
N PRO A 116 -12.27 11.58 16.57
CA PRO A 116 -12.21 10.12 16.54
C PRO A 116 -13.33 9.56 15.64
N LYS A 117 -12.98 9.05 14.46
CA LYS A 117 -13.91 8.41 13.51
C LYS A 117 -13.69 6.90 13.38
N GLY A 118 -12.73 6.36 14.13
CA GLY A 118 -12.34 4.97 14.04
C GLY A 118 -11.33 4.67 12.91
N HIS A 119 -10.88 3.44 12.87
CA HIS A 119 -9.93 2.96 11.88
C HIS A 119 -10.43 1.65 11.26
N PHE A 120 -11.10 1.74 10.10
CA PHE A 120 -11.72 0.59 9.44
C PHE A 120 -10.74 -0.57 9.24
N GLY A 121 -9.60 -0.33 8.58
CA GLY A 121 -8.64 -1.40 8.26
C GLY A 121 -8.04 -2.13 9.46
N LEU A 122 -8.08 -1.55 10.67
CA LEU A 122 -7.67 -2.19 11.93
C LEU A 122 -8.86 -2.68 12.75
N ALA A 123 -10.09 -2.41 12.34
CA ALA A 123 -11.32 -2.68 13.09
C ALA A 123 -11.33 -2.06 14.49
N LEU A 124 -10.75 -0.85 14.64
CA LEU A 124 -10.61 -0.15 15.91
C LEU A 124 -11.52 1.08 15.96
N ALA A 125 -12.20 1.28 17.09
CA ALA A 125 -13.08 2.43 17.32
C ALA A 125 -12.29 3.73 17.57
N ASP A 126 -11.16 3.62 18.28
CA ASP A 126 -10.30 4.75 18.62
C ASP A 126 -8.84 4.39 18.37
N TYR A 127 -8.16 5.18 17.54
CA TYR A 127 -6.77 4.91 17.19
C TYR A 127 -6.00 6.20 16.94
N ALA A 128 -4.74 6.23 17.37
CA ALA A 128 -3.82 7.32 17.14
C ALA A 128 -2.39 6.77 17.02
N HIS A 129 -1.52 7.48 16.35
CA HIS A 129 -0.12 7.15 16.31
C HIS A 129 0.61 7.81 17.49
N PHE A 130 1.09 7.01 18.44
CA PHE A 130 1.73 7.48 19.69
C PHE A 130 3.16 6.97 19.87
N THR A 131 3.47 5.79 19.33
CA THR A 131 4.67 5.02 19.70
C THR A 131 5.95 5.38 18.96
N SER A 132 5.93 6.32 18.00
CA SER A 132 7.10 6.64 17.18
C SER A 132 7.37 8.16 17.05
N PRO A 133 7.53 8.92 18.15
CA PRO A 133 7.67 10.39 18.11
C PRO A 133 8.98 10.87 17.47
N ILE A 134 10.00 10.01 17.33
CA ILE A 134 11.28 10.35 16.69
C ILE A 134 11.10 10.60 15.19
N ARG A 135 10.23 9.82 14.52
CA ARG A 135 10.06 9.82 13.07
C ARG A 135 8.68 10.28 12.59
N ARG A 136 7.70 10.42 13.48
CA ARG A 136 6.35 10.86 13.12
C ARG A 136 5.94 12.07 13.96
N TYR A 137 5.71 13.20 13.27
CA TYR A 137 5.26 14.42 13.92
C TYR A 137 3.93 14.31 14.67
N PRO A 138 2.89 13.58 14.18
CA PRO A 138 1.65 13.39 14.92
C PRO A 138 1.87 12.78 16.31
N ASP A 139 2.77 11.79 16.42
CA ASP A 139 3.14 11.18 17.71
C ASP A 139 3.74 12.22 18.65
N LEU A 140 4.65 13.07 18.15
CA LEU A 140 5.26 14.14 18.93
C LEU A 140 4.22 15.18 19.38
N ALA A 141 3.26 15.53 18.51
CA ALA A 141 2.15 16.42 18.84
C ALA A 141 1.31 15.85 20.00
N ILE A 142 0.98 14.56 19.94
CA ILE A 142 0.27 13.83 20.98
C ILE A 142 1.06 13.82 22.29
N HIS A 143 2.38 13.56 22.24
CA HIS A 143 3.23 13.60 23.43
C HIS A 143 3.23 14.96 24.12
N ARG A 144 3.17 16.07 23.37
CA ARG A 144 3.04 17.42 23.95
C ARG A 144 1.72 17.60 24.68
N ILE A 145 0.61 17.13 24.13
CA ILE A 145 -0.72 17.21 24.73
C ILE A 145 -0.77 16.36 26.00
N LEU A 146 -0.36 15.09 25.92
CA LEU A 146 -0.34 14.18 27.07
C LEU A 146 0.65 14.63 28.15
N GLY A 147 1.77 15.23 27.78
CA GLY A 147 2.74 15.80 28.71
C GLY A 147 2.11 16.90 29.58
N ARG A 148 1.23 17.73 29.03
CA ARG A 148 0.48 18.74 29.80
C ARG A 148 -0.51 18.09 30.77
N LEU A 149 -1.21 17.04 30.31
CA LEU A 149 -2.11 16.26 31.16
C LEU A 149 -1.35 15.62 32.33
N CYS A 150 -0.20 15.00 32.07
CA CYS A 150 0.66 14.41 33.10
C CYS A 150 1.24 15.44 34.06
N ALA A 151 1.45 16.67 33.62
CA ALA A 151 1.89 17.79 34.46
C ALA A 151 0.75 18.40 35.30
N GLY A 152 -0.47 17.82 35.25
CA GLY A 152 -1.61 18.22 36.06
C GLY A 152 -2.48 19.33 35.47
N ALA A 153 -2.30 19.68 34.17
CA ALA A 153 -3.20 20.62 33.50
C ALA A 153 -4.62 20.05 33.40
N SER A 154 -5.62 20.89 33.63
CA SER A 154 -7.03 20.54 33.47
C SER A 154 -7.38 20.33 31.99
N ALA A 155 -8.47 19.59 31.71
CA ALA A 155 -8.96 19.39 30.36
C ALA A 155 -9.32 20.74 29.67
N ASP A 156 -9.84 21.71 30.41
CA ASP A 156 -10.19 23.04 29.90
C ASP A 156 -8.93 23.81 29.43
N GLU A 157 -7.88 23.81 30.23
CA GLU A 157 -6.61 24.43 29.88
C GLU A 157 -6.00 23.77 28.64
N ILE A 158 -6.06 22.45 28.55
CA ILE A 158 -5.58 21.70 27.39
C ILE A 158 -6.41 22.02 26.14
N ARG A 159 -7.75 22.09 26.27
CA ARG A 159 -8.64 22.48 25.16
C ARG A 159 -8.33 23.88 24.66
N GLN A 160 -8.20 24.83 25.56
CA GLN A 160 -7.87 26.23 25.20
C GLN A 160 -6.53 26.31 24.44
N GLN A 161 -5.54 25.56 24.90
CA GLN A 161 -4.18 25.61 24.34
C GLN A 161 -4.00 24.83 23.05
N PHE A 162 -4.67 23.64 22.91
CA PHE A 162 -4.30 22.68 21.89
C PHE A 162 -5.39 22.38 20.85
N THR A 163 -6.61 22.93 20.93
CA THR A 163 -7.65 22.66 19.92
C THR A 163 -7.21 23.10 18.51
N GLY A 164 -6.74 24.32 18.36
CA GLY A 164 -6.23 24.81 17.08
C GLY A 164 -4.97 24.07 16.63
N PHE A 165 -4.05 23.83 17.56
CA PHE A 165 -2.82 23.08 17.30
C PHE A 165 -3.10 21.65 16.79
N ALA A 166 -4.00 20.90 17.42
CA ALA A 166 -4.33 19.54 17.00
C ALA A 166 -4.98 19.50 15.59
N ALA A 167 -5.83 20.48 15.29
CA ALA A 167 -6.44 20.61 13.97
C ALA A 167 -5.39 20.88 12.88
N GLU A 168 -4.50 21.86 13.10
CA GLU A 168 -3.43 22.20 12.18
C GLU A 168 -2.43 21.04 11.99
N ALA A 169 -2.00 20.43 13.11
CA ALA A 169 -1.10 19.27 13.09
C ALA A 169 -1.70 18.09 12.30
N SER A 170 -3.02 17.86 12.38
CA SER A 170 -3.71 16.81 11.64
C SER A 170 -3.63 17.04 10.12
N VAL A 171 -3.94 18.25 9.66
CA VAL A 171 -3.90 18.62 8.23
C VAL A 171 -2.47 18.51 7.70
N GLN A 172 -1.53 19.20 8.32
CA GLN A 172 -0.11 19.18 7.91
C GLN A 172 0.47 17.76 7.88
N SER A 173 0.17 16.95 8.90
CA SER A 173 0.69 15.59 8.98
C SER A 173 0.16 14.71 7.85
N SER A 174 -1.13 14.85 7.50
CA SER A 174 -1.71 14.09 6.39
C SER A 174 -1.09 14.45 5.05
N GLU A 175 -0.87 15.74 4.78
CA GLU A 175 -0.25 16.21 3.55
C GLU A 175 1.24 15.83 3.47
N CYS A 176 1.97 16.00 4.57
CA CYS A 176 3.38 15.66 4.62
C CYS A 176 3.63 14.16 4.52
N GLU A 177 2.76 13.32 5.10
CA GLU A 177 2.83 11.86 4.98
C GLU A 177 2.72 11.42 3.51
N VAL A 178 1.77 11.97 2.75
CA VAL A 178 1.62 11.64 1.32
C VAL A 178 2.88 12.01 0.53
N ARG A 179 3.46 13.17 0.81
CA ARG A 179 4.71 13.61 0.16
C ARG A 179 5.89 12.73 0.54
N ALA A 180 6.03 12.39 1.83
CA ALA A 180 7.10 11.53 2.32
C ALA A 180 7.00 10.12 1.73
N MET A 181 5.81 9.52 1.72
CA MET A 181 5.58 8.20 1.10
C MET A 181 5.89 8.18 -0.39
N LYS A 182 5.57 9.27 -1.11
CA LYS A 182 5.92 9.37 -2.52
C LYS A 182 7.43 9.42 -2.72
N ALA A 183 8.13 10.28 -1.96
CA ALA A 183 9.58 10.40 -2.04
C ALA A 183 10.29 9.08 -1.66
N GLU A 184 9.81 8.37 -0.63
CA GLU A 184 10.32 7.06 -0.24
C GLU A 184 10.18 6.04 -1.37
N ARG A 185 9.00 5.98 -1.99
CA ARG A 185 8.75 5.07 -3.13
C ARG A 185 9.63 5.41 -4.33
N ASP A 186 9.71 6.68 -4.70
CA ASP A 186 10.53 7.12 -5.84
C ASP A 186 12.01 6.75 -5.63
N ILE A 187 12.52 6.86 -4.41
CA ILE A 187 13.89 6.46 -4.06
C ILE A 187 14.06 4.94 -4.09
N ASP A 188 13.12 4.17 -3.54
CA ASP A 188 13.13 2.71 -3.59
C ASP A 188 13.16 2.21 -5.04
N ASP A 189 12.38 2.82 -5.93
CA ASP A 189 12.34 2.48 -7.34
C ASP A 189 13.66 2.82 -8.04
N CYS A 190 14.31 3.96 -7.70
CA CYS A 190 15.66 4.28 -8.19
C CYS A 190 16.69 3.22 -7.74
N TYR A 191 16.68 2.79 -6.48
CA TYR A 191 17.61 1.76 -5.99
C TYR A 191 17.37 0.39 -6.62
N LYS A 192 16.10 0.01 -6.85
CA LYS A 192 15.76 -1.22 -7.58
C LYS A 192 16.26 -1.16 -9.02
N ALA A 193 16.06 -0.02 -9.68
CA ALA A 193 16.53 0.23 -11.04
C ALA A 193 18.06 0.16 -11.11
N GLU A 194 18.80 0.81 -10.19
CA GLU A 194 20.25 0.73 -10.09
C GLU A 194 20.73 -0.72 -9.94
N TYR A 195 20.10 -1.48 -9.04
CA TYR A 195 20.43 -2.90 -8.83
C TYR A 195 20.22 -3.72 -10.11
N MET A 196 19.13 -3.46 -10.85
CA MET A 196 18.81 -4.20 -12.07
C MET A 196 19.73 -3.87 -13.24
N GLN A 197 20.40 -2.74 -13.26
CA GLN A 197 21.26 -2.31 -14.38
C GLN A 197 22.33 -3.34 -14.74
N GLN A 198 22.87 -4.07 -13.77
CA GLN A 198 23.89 -5.11 -13.99
C GLN A 198 23.35 -6.38 -14.69
N PHE A 199 22.02 -6.48 -14.86
CA PHE A 199 21.36 -7.65 -15.41
C PHE A 199 20.73 -7.41 -16.79
N ILE A 200 21.00 -6.27 -17.44
CA ILE A 200 20.48 -5.97 -18.77
C ILE A 200 20.85 -7.12 -19.74
N GLY A 201 19.86 -7.57 -20.50
CA GLY A 201 19.96 -8.69 -21.42
C GLY A 201 19.75 -10.08 -20.79
N LYS A 202 19.58 -10.19 -19.47
CA LYS A 202 19.26 -11.47 -18.81
C LYS A 202 17.77 -11.74 -18.80
N GLU A 203 17.43 -13.03 -18.83
CA GLU A 203 16.06 -13.53 -18.72
C GLU A 203 15.68 -13.82 -17.27
N PHE A 204 14.40 -13.59 -16.97
CA PHE A 204 13.81 -13.80 -15.65
C PHE A 204 12.42 -14.44 -15.78
N ASP A 205 12.06 -15.27 -14.80
CA ASP A 205 10.68 -15.66 -14.58
C ASP A 205 9.95 -14.54 -13.85
N ALA A 206 8.79 -14.15 -14.35
CA ALA A 206 7.99 -13.06 -13.80
C ALA A 206 6.50 -13.44 -13.71
N VAL A 207 5.78 -12.69 -12.91
CA VAL A 207 4.32 -12.79 -12.79
C VAL A 207 3.70 -11.44 -13.16
N VAL A 208 2.62 -11.47 -13.93
CA VAL A 208 1.87 -10.26 -14.26
C VAL A 208 1.19 -9.72 -13.01
N ALA A 209 1.70 -8.60 -12.49
CA ALA A 209 1.21 -7.95 -11.28
C ALA A 209 0.03 -7.01 -11.55
N SER A 210 0.06 -6.29 -12.66
CA SER A 210 -1.04 -5.43 -13.10
C SER A 210 -1.05 -5.23 -14.61
N VAL A 211 -2.21 -4.84 -15.14
CA VAL A 211 -2.45 -4.68 -16.56
C VAL A 211 -2.98 -3.27 -16.82
N THR A 212 -2.44 -2.63 -17.85
CA THR A 212 -2.83 -1.29 -18.30
C THR A 212 -3.04 -1.28 -19.82
N SER A 213 -3.61 -0.22 -20.38
CA SER A 213 -3.78 -0.10 -21.83
C SER A 213 -2.46 0.00 -22.61
N PHE A 214 -1.37 0.41 -21.96
CA PHE A 214 -0.06 0.59 -22.59
C PHE A 214 0.90 -0.57 -22.31
N GLY A 215 0.51 -1.59 -21.51
CA GLY A 215 1.33 -2.77 -21.24
C GLY A 215 1.02 -3.48 -19.93
N LEU A 216 1.90 -4.42 -19.59
CA LEU A 216 1.85 -5.23 -18.39
C LEU A 216 2.94 -4.77 -17.41
N TYR A 217 2.59 -4.61 -16.14
CA TYR A 217 3.59 -4.58 -15.09
C TYR A 217 3.82 -6.00 -14.61
N VAL A 218 5.06 -6.43 -14.69
CA VAL A 218 5.50 -7.76 -14.26
C VAL A 218 6.40 -7.64 -13.05
N GLU A 219 6.31 -8.61 -12.16
CA GLU A 219 7.10 -8.69 -10.95
C GLU A 219 8.01 -9.91 -10.96
N LEU A 220 9.27 -9.67 -10.63
CA LEU A 220 10.26 -10.70 -10.40
C LEU A 220 10.16 -11.32 -9.00
N PRO A 221 10.72 -12.51 -8.75
CA PRO A 221 10.74 -13.13 -7.41
C PRO A 221 11.38 -12.27 -6.31
N ASN A 222 12.30 -11.36 -6.68
CA ASN A 222 12.93 -10.41 -5.76
C ASN A 222 12.10 -9.13 -5.53
N THR A 223 10.84 -9.09 -5.97
CA THR A 223 9.91 -7.97 -5.84
C THR A 223 10.20 -6.73 -6.69
N VAL A 224 11.13 -6.81 -7.63
CA VAL A 224 11.31 -5.76 -8.62
C VAL A 224 10.17 -5.81 -9.62
N GLU A 225 9.50 -4.68 -9.83
CA GLU A 225 8.50 -4.51 -10.88
C GLU A 225 9.09 -3.80 -12.09
N GLY A 226 8.59 -4.14 -13.27
CA GLY A 226 8.94 -3.43 -14.50
C GLY A 226 7.84 -3.56 -15.55
N LEU A 227 7.95 -2.73 -16.59
CA LEU A 227 6.96 -2.62 -17.64
C LEU A 227 7.35 -3.50 -18.85
N VAL A 228 6.42 -4.34 -19.27
CA VAL A 228 6.42 -4.93 -20.63
C VAL A 228 5.44 -4.14 -21.47
N ARG A 229 5.93 -3.41 -22.45
CA ARG A 229 5.09 -2.53 -23.28
C ARG A 229 4.16 -3.33 -24.19
N ALA A 230 2.99 -2.78 -24.48
CA ALA A 230 1.98 -3.43 -25.31
C ALA A 230 2.50 -3.71 -26.73
N ASP A 231 3.32 -2.81 -27.30
CA ASP A 231 3.97 -2.98 -28.62
C ASP A 231 5.02 -4.11 -28.65
N ALA A 232 5.62 -4.44 -27.51
CA ALA A 232 6.51 -5.59 -27.36
C ALA A 232 5.76 -6.94 -27.25
N LEU A 233 4.50 -6.92 -26.79
CA LEU A 233 3.65 -8.12 -26.65
C LEU A 233 3.03 -8.53 -27.99
N SER A 234 2.57 -7.56 -28.76
CA SER A 234 1.89 -7.80 -30.04
C SER A 234 2.04 -6.62 -30.98
N THR A 235 2.11 -6.93 -32.28
CA THR A 235 2.03 -5.93 -33.36
C THR A 235 0.60 -5.46 -33.64
N ARG A 236 -0.40 -6.10 -33.01
CA ARG A 236 -1.82 -5.77 -33.11
C ARG A 236 -2.24 -4.89 -31.95
N GLU A 237 -3.28 -4.10 -32.14
CA GLU A 237 -3.89 -3.32 -31.07
C GLU A 237 -4.47 -4.25 -30.03
N LEU A 238 -4.09 -4.04 -28.76
CA LEU A 238 -4.55 -4.81 -27.62
C LEU A 238 -5.73 -4.13 -26.92
N GLN A 239 -6.71 -4.92 -26.50
CA GLN A 239 -7.85 -4.43 -25.75
C GLN A 239 -7.70 -4.76 -24.26
N LEU A 240 -7.88 -3.75 -23.41
CA LEU A 240 -7.92 -3.91 -21.96
C LEU A 240 -9.31 -4.40 -21.55
N ILE A 241 -9.38 -5.56 -20.93
CA ILE A 241 -10.62 -6.16 -20.43
C ILE A 241 -10.64 -6.04 -18.91
N ASP A 242 -11.65 -5.36 -18.37
CA ASP A 242 -11.93 -5.17 -16.93
C ASP A 242 -10.73 -4.72 -16.06
N GLY A 243 -9.69 -4.15 -16.68
CA GLY A 243 -8.47 -3.73 -15.98
C GLY A 243 -7.58 -4.89 -15.51
N VAL A 244 -7.84 -6.12 -15.93
CA VAL A 244 -7.14 -7.33 -15.47
C VAL A 244 -6.53 -8.17 -16.58
N ALA A 245 -6.85 -7.89 -17.84
CA ALA A 245 -6.27 -8.61 -18.97
C ALA A 245 -6.08 -7.71 -20.20
N LEU A 246 -5.02 -7.93 -20.96
CA LEU A 246 -4.86 -7.49 -22.35
C LEU A 246 -5.15 -8.65 -23.28
N VAL A 247 -5.94 -8.39 -24.31
CA VAL A 247 -6.39 -9.42 -25.26
C VAL A 247 -6.19 -8.91 -26.69
N GLU A 248 -5.68 -9.78 -27.55
CA GLU A 248 -5.70 -9.56 -28.99
C GLU A 248 -7.14 -9.78 -29.53
N PRO A 249 -7.71 -8.81 -30.27
CA PRO A 249 -8.97 -9.02 -30.95
C PRO A 249 -8.93 -10.26 -31.89
N LEU A 250 -10.06 -10.93 -32.07
CA LEU A 250 -10.20 -12.05 -33.00
C LEU A 250 -9.50 -13.36 -32.58
N GLY A 251 -9.51 -13.68 -31.28
CA GLY A 251 -9.06 -15.00 -30.78
C GLY A 251 -7.55 -15.16 -30.70
N GLY A 252 -6.84 -14.04 -30.55
CA GLY A 252 -5.41 -14.02 -30.33
C GLY A 252 -5.00 -14.32 -28.88
N ARG A 253 -3.79 -13.91 -28.56
CA ARG A 253 -3.20 -14.09 -27.22
C ARG A 253 -3.93 -13.28 -26.16
N ARG A 254 -3.87 -13.78 -24.93
CA ARG A 254 -4.37 -13.10 -23.73
C ARG A 254 -3.30 -13.13 -22.66
N TRP A 255 -3.10 -11.97 -22.02
CA TRP A 255 -2.24 -11.82 -20.86
C TRP A 255 -3.08 -11.26 -19.72
N ALA A 256 -3.11 -11.95 -18.62
CA ALA A 256 -3.92 -11.57 -17.48
C ALA A 256 -3.08 -11.46 -16.21
N VAL A 257 -3.62 -10.72 -15.26
CA VAL A 257 -3.05 -10.64 -13.91
C VAL A 257 -2.91 -12.06 -13.33
N GLY A 258 -1.72 -12.36 -12.76
CA GLY A 258 -1.37 -13.67 -12.22
C GLY A 258 -0.74 -14.63 -13.23
N ASP A 259 -0.74 -14.31 -14.53
CA ASP A 259 -0.07 -15.14 -15.52
C ASP A 259 1.46 -15.11 -15.30
N ARG A 260 2.07 -16.27 -15.48
CA ARG A 260 3.52 -16.40 -15.48
C ARG A 260 4.05 -16.16 -16.88
N MET A 261 5.13 -15.42 -16.99
CA MET A 261 5.81 -15.21 -18.26
C MET A 261 7.32 -15.12 -18.06
N ARG A 262 8.06 -15.44 -19.07
CA ARG A 262 9.50 -15.21 -19.15
C ARG A 262 9.76 -13.87 -19.80
N VAL A 263 10.61 -13.07 -19.18
CA VAL A 263 10.94 -11.71 -19.65
C VAL A 263 12.44 -11.52 -19.73
N THR A 264 12.87 -10.73 -20.68
CA THR A 264 14.26 -10.26 -20.80
C THR A 264 14.32 -8.82 -20.33
N LEU A 265 15.29 -8.48 -19.49
CA LEU A 265 15.51 -7.09 -19.08
C LEU A 265 16.06 -6.30 -20.28
N ALA A 266 15.24 -5.42 -20.84
CA ALA A 266 15.57 -4.64 -22.02
C ALA A 266 16.37 -3.37 -21.70
N GLY A 267 15.99 -2.69 -20.62
CA GLY A 267 16.62 -1.44 -20.21
C GLY A 267 16.24 -1.00 -18.81
N VAL A 268 16.97 0.00 -18.32
CA VAL A 268 16.77 0.60 -17.00
C VAL A 268 17.02 2.09 -17.08
N ASP A 269 16.11 2.88 -16.53
CA ASP A 269 16.31 4.31 -16.25
C ASP A 269 16.38 4.51 -14.74
N VAL A 270 17.58 4.61 -14.21
CA VAL A 270 17.83 4.75 -12.77
C VAL A 270 17.26 6.06 -12.22
N ALA A 271 17.35 7.15 -13.00
CA ALA A 271 16.89 8.47 -12.54
C ALA A 271 15.36 8.54 -12.43
N ALA A 272 14.65 7.84 -13.31
CA ALA A 272 13.21 7.72 -13.30
C ALA A 272 12.70 6.54 -12.45
N GLY A 273 13.59 5.65 -11.98
CA GLY A 273 13.23 4.42 -11.28
C GLY A 273 12.52 3.38 -12.16
N ASN A 274 12.69 3.46 -13.48
CA ASN A 274 11.99 2.57 -14.41
C ASN A 274 12.83 1.36 -14.80
N VAL A 275 12.14 0.22 -14.91
CA VAL A 275 12.70 -1.05 -15.38
C VAL A 275 11.84 -1.54 -16.55
N ASP A 276 12.43 -1.71 -17.72
CA ASP A 276 11.75 -2.13 -18.94
C ASP A 276 12.10 -3.57 -19.28
N PHE A 277 11.07 -4.35 -19.53
CA PHE A 277 11.18 -5.74 -19.95
C PHE A 277 10.59 -5.96 -21.34
N GLU A 278 11.08 -6.99 -22.00
CA GLU A 278 10.50 -7.57 -23.22
C GLU A 278 10.14 -9.04 -22.98
N PRO A 279 9.14 -9.61 -23.68
CA PRO A 279 8.91 -11.05 -23.66
C PRO A 279 10.20 -11.79 -24.08
N ALA A 280 10.54 -12.89 -23.38
CA ALA A 280 11.69 -13.69 -23.77
C ALA A 280 11.47 -14.31 -25.15
N ARG A 281 12.55 -14.45 -25.94
CA ARG A 281 12.45 -14.99 -27.30
C ARG A 281 12.03 -16.45 -27.25
N GLY A 282 10.86 -16.75 -27.76
CA GLY A 282 10.31 -18.12 -27.86
C GLY A 282 8.97 -18.36 -27.15
N GLU A 283 8.36 -17.33 -26.59
CA GLU A 283 6.97 -17.37 -26.08
C GLU A 283 5.96 -16.73 -27.03
#